data_e89fa58bac97d1f140c6891f2cbf7a52
#
_entry.id   e89fa58bac97d1f140c6891f2cbf7a52
#
_cell.length_a   1.000
_cell.length_b   1.000
_cell.length_c   1.000
_cell.angle_alpha   90.00
_cell.angle_beta   90.00
_cell.angle_gamma   90.00
#
_symmetry.space_group_name_H-M   'P 1'
#
loop_
_entity.id
_entity.type
_entity.pdbx_description
1 polymer ?
#
loop_
_entity_poly.entity_id
_entity_poly.type
_entity_poly.pdbx_seq_one_letter_code
_entity_poly.pdbx_strand_id
1 'polypeptide(L)'
;MNLLNLIEGNPRTQFILFHGGYPWVGETGAIMMRHGEHVWVDSVWLPTISYTMAKRAYQEWLETMPSNRLMWGSDAHHVEGVYAATEVTRRCLAEALAEKVERGELREEDARRIGQQVLRDNALELFPQLKDRLWKHKDKPELPAR
;
A
#
# COMPACT_ATOMS: atom_id res chain seq x y z
N MET A 1 1.85 25.64 -8.50
CA MET A 1 1.38 24.58 -9.40
C MET A 1 0.61 23.60 -8.55
N ASN A 2 -0.64 23.29 -8.89
CA ASN A 2 -1.46 22.34 -8.14
C ASN A 2 -1.09 20.91 -8.57
N LEU A 3 -1.03 19.95 -7.64
CA LEU A 3 -0.74 18.54 -7.92
C LEU A 3 -1.68 17.95 -9.00
N LEU A 4 -2.96 18.29 -8.96
CA LEU A 4 -3.93 17.86 -9.98
C LEU A 4 -3.53 18.31 -11.38
N ASN A 5 -3.14 19.58 -11.56
CA ASN A 5 -2.71 20.09 -12.85
C ASN A 5 -1.47 19.35 -13.38
N LEU A 6 -0.58 18.91 -12.47
CA LEU A 6 0.59 18.11 -12.82
C LEU A 6 0.18 16.71 -13.32
N ILE A 7 -0.71 16.06 -12.60
CA ILE A 7 -1.21 14.72 -12.95
C ILE A 7 -1.95 14.78 -14.29
N GLU A 8 -2.91 15.69 -14.44
CA GLU A 8 -3.73 15.86 -15.64
C GLU A 8 -2.90 16.27 -16.87
N GLY A 9 -1.87 17.10 -16.67
CA GLY A 9 -0.97 17.53 -17.74
C GLY A 9 0.01 16.43 -18.20
N ASN A 10 0.12 15.29 -17.49
CA ASN A 10 1.09 14.24 -17.78
C ASN A 10 0.46 12.84 -17.75
N PRO A 11 -0.54 12.53 -18.58
CA PRO A 11 -1.32 11.28 -18.49
C PRO A 11 -0.53 10.01 -18.82
N ARG A 12 0.68 10.14 -19.38
CA ARG A 12 1.58 9.00 -19.67
C ARG A 12 2.60 8.74 -18.55
N THR A 13 2.63 9.59 -17.51
CA THR A 13 3.54 9.45 -16.38
C THR A 13 2.84 8.66 -15.26
N GLN A 14 3.54 7.67 -14.72
CA GLN A 14 3.07 7.00 -13.50
C GLN A 14 3.46 7.85 -12.29
N PHE A 15 2.48 8.22 -11.47
CA PHE A 15 2.69 8.98 -10.23
C PHE A 15 2.54 8.07 -9.03
N ILE A 16 3.35 8.27 -8.00
CA ILE A 16 3.22 7.61 -6.72
C ILE A 16 3.02 8.70 -5.65
N LEU A 17 1.88 8.68 -4.98
CA LEU A 17 1.58 9.57 -3.86
C LEU A 17 2.10 8.91 -2.58
N PHE A 18 3.23 9.43 -2.06
CA PHE A 18 3.89 8.92 -0.88
C PHE A 18 3.15 9.28 0.42
N HIS A 19 3.35 8.46 1.45
CA HIS A 19 2.82 8.67 2.81
C HIS A 19 1.28 8.75 2.85
N GLY A 20 0.61 8.15 1.87
CA GLY A 20 -0.85 8.26 1.72
C GLY A 20 -1.35 9.69 1.53
N GLY A 21 -0.44 10.63 1.21
CA GLY A 21 -0.76 12.05 1.15
C GLY A 21 -0.98 12.70 2.51
N TYR A 22 -0.57 12.05 3.62
CA TYR A 22 -0.78 12.57 4.97
C TYR A 22 -0.36 14.04 5.10
N PRO A 23 -1.17 14.92 5.76
CA PRO A 23 -2.42 14.61 6.45
C PRO A 23 -3.69 14.60 5.58
N TRP A 24 -3.59 14.79 4.27
CA TRP A 24 -4.71 14.90 3.31
C TRP A 24 -5.10 13.55 2.71
N VAL A 25 -5.30 12.54 3.56
CA VAL A 25 -5.58 11.16 3.11
C VAL A 25 -6.92 11.01 2.38
N GLY A 26 -7.92 11.84 2.71
CA GLY A 26 -9.21 11.86 2.02
C GLY A 26 -9.09 12.44 0.61
N GLU A 27 -8.34 13.52 0.44
CA GLU A 27 -8.04 14.11 -0.87
C GLU A 27 -7.25 13.13 -1.75
N THR A 28 -6.37 12.34 -1.14
CA THR A 28 -5.68 11.25 -1.84
C THR A 28 -6.68 10.25 -2.42
N GLY A 29 -7.68 9.83 -1.64
CA GLY A 29 -8.78 8.99 -2.12
C GLY A 29 -9.53 9.60 -3.30
N ALA A 30 -9.82 10.90 -3.24
CA ALA A 30 -10.49 11.63 -4.31
C ALA A 30 -9.65 11.73 -5.61
N ILE A 31 -8.34 11.91 -5.49
CA ILE A 31 -7.40 11.87 -6.63
C ILE A 31 -7.40 10.47 -7.26
N MET A 32 -7.32 9.43 -6.45
CA MET A 32 -7.27 8.05 -6.90
C MET A 32 -8.55 7.61 -7.61
N MET A 33 -9.70 8.07 -7.16
CA MET A 33 -10.98 7.80 -7.81
C MET A 33 -11.03 8.34 -9.23
N ARG A 34 -10.33 9.45 -9.52
CA ARG A 34 -10.31 10.10 -10.83
C ARG A 34 -9.17 9.64 -11.73
N HIS A 35 -8.00 9.34 -11.15
CA HIS A 35 -6.74 9.15 -11.88
C HIS A 35 -6.04 7.82 -11.58
N GLY A 36 -6.78 6.85 -11.02
CA GLY A 36 -6.24 5.55 -10.63
C GLY A 36 -5.66 4.69 -11.76
N GLU A 37 -5.85 5.07 -13.03
CA GLU A 37 -5.22 4.39 -14.15
C GLU A 37 -3.69 4.64 -14.21
N HIS A 38 -3.18 5.78 -13.76
CA HIS A 38 -1.75 6.14 -13.78
C HIS A 38 -1.24 6.75 -12.48
N VAL A 39 -2.06 6.77 -11.43
CA VAL A 39 -1.67 7.20 -10.09
C VAL A 39 -1.71 6.03 -9.12
N TRP A 40 -0.71 5.94 -8.27
CA TRP A 40 -0.54 4.95 -7.22
C TRP A 40 -0.46 5.64 -5.87
N VAL A 41 -0.85 4.95 -4.83
CA VAL A 41 -0.69 5.42 -3.45
C VAL A 41 0.23 4.49 -2.70
N ASP A 42 1.16 5.07 -1.95
CA ASP A 42 2.02 4.36 -1.03
C ASP A 42 1.70 4.78 0.40
N SER A 43 1.32 3.82 1.24
CA SER A 43 1.01 4.05 2.65
C SER A 43 2.24 4.04 3.56
N VAL A 44 3.44 4.24 2.98
CA VAL A 44 4.70 4.40 3.70
C VAL A 44 4.54 5.33 4.90
N TRP A 45 5.12 4.99 6.04
CA TRP A 45 5.07 5.70 7.32
C TRP A 45 3.68 5.84 7.96
N LEU A 46 2.62 5.85 7.19
CA LEU A 46 1.30 6.19 7.70
C LEU A 46 0.89 5.39 8.95
N PRO A 47 1.05 4.04 9.00
CA PRO A 47 0.74 3.27 10.20
C PRO A 47 1.67 3.56 11.40
N THR A 48 2.90 4.00 11.16
CA THR A 48 3.86 4.36 12.21
C THR A 48 3.70 5.79 12.72
N ILE A 49 3.20 6.71 11.86
CA ILE A 49 2.85 8.07 12.26
C ILE A 49 1.58 8.05 13.13
N SER A 50 0.54 7.40 12.63
CA SER A 50 -0.75 7.30 13.33
C SER A 50 -1.48 6.03 12.90
N TYR A 51 -1.50 5.05 13.77
CA TYR A 51 -2.21 3.79 13.55
C TYR A 51 -3.70 4.01 13.26
N THR A 52 -4.35 4.89 14.04
CA THR A 52 -5.77 5.22 13.88
C THR A 52 -6.05 5.86 12.52
N MET A 53 -5.19 6.81 12.11
CA MET A 53 -5.34 7.47 10.81
C MET A 53 -5.10 6.48 9.67
N ALA A 54 -4.09 5.63 9.76
CA ALA A 54 -3.80 4.63 8.74
C ALA A 54 -4.94 3.63 8.57
N LYS A 55 -5.51 3.15 9.68
CA LYS A 55 -6.64 2.24 9.64
C LYS A 55 -7.86 2.89 9.01
N ARG A 56 -8.16 4.14 9.37
CA ARG A 56 -9.23 4.93 8.75
C ARG A 56 -8.97 5.15 7.25
N ALA A 57 -7.73 5.47 6.87
CA ALA A 57 -7.36 5.65 5.48
C ALA A 57 -7.57 4.36 4.67
N TYR A 58 -7.14 3.21 5.16
CA TYR A 58 -7.40 1.92 4.50
C TYR A 58 -8.90 1.63 4.37
N GLN A 59 -9.70 1.93 5.40
CA GLN A 59 -11.15 1.77 5.33
C GLN A 59 -11.75 2.58 4.18
N GLU A 60 -11.40 3.85 4.08
CA GLU A 60 -11.91 4.78 3.07
C GLU A 60 -11.36 4.48 1.67
N TRP A 61 -10.06 4.19 1.55
CA TRP A 61 -9.43 3.93 0.26
C TRP A 61 -9.92 2.64 -0.39
N LEU A 62 -10.23 1.61 0.39
CA LEU A 62 -10.81 0.38 -0.14
C LEU A 62 -12.22 0.55 -0.72
N GLU A 63 -12.86 1.69 -0.46
CA GLU A 63 -14.14 2.09 -1.06
C GLU A 63 -13.96 3.00 -2.29
N THR A 64 -12.91 3.82 -2.29
CA THR A 64 -12.75 4.92 -3.25
C THR A 64 -11.75 4.63 -4.36
N MET A 65 -10.86 3.66 -4.19
CA MET A 65 -9.83 3.36 -5.20
C MET A 65 -9.69 1.87 -5.49
N PRO A 66 -9.18 1.50 -6.69
CA PRO A 66 -8.85 0.11 -6.98
C PRO A 66 -7.75 -0.42 -6.05
N SER A 67 -7.96 -1.58 -5.43
CA SER A 67 -7.00 -2.19 -4.49
C SER A 67 -5.63 -2.48 -5.12
N ASN A 68 -5.57 -2.62 -6.44
CA ASN A 68 -4.32 -2.84 -7.18
C ASN A 68 -3.51 -1.56 -7.44
N ARG A 69 -3.86 -0.44 -6.81
CA ARG A 69 -3.12 0.84 -6.88
C ARG A 69 -2.57 1.28 -5.51
N LEU A 70 -2.83 0.51 -4.49
CA LEU A 70 -2.36 0.77 -3.13
C LEU A 70 -1.14 -0.10 -2.83
N MET A 71 -0.06 0.53 -2.39
CA MET A 71 1.19 -0.13 -2.02
C MET A 71 1.58 0.19 -0.58
N TRP A 72 2.62 -0.49 -0.14
CA TRP A 72 3.26 -0.26 1.14
C TRP A 72 4.78 -0.35 1.03
N GLY A 73 5.47 0.47 1.83
CA GLY A 73 6.90 0.43 2.07
C GLY A 73 7.21 0.88 3.51
N SER A 74 8.39 0.53 4.02
CA SER A 74 8.78 0.88 5.38
C SER A 74 9.37 2.29 5.50
N ASP A 75 10.13 2.72 4.50
CA ASP A 75 10.94 3.97 4.51
C ASP A 75 11.78 4.14 5.80
N ALA A 76 12.27 3.03 6.32
CA ALA A 76 13.02 3.01 7.56
C ALA A 76 14.53 3.15 7.30
N HIS A 77 15.22 3.91 8.16
CA HIS A 77 16.64 4.15 8.07
C HIS A 77 17.52 3.03 8.67
N HIS A 78 16.89 2.05 9.34
CA HIS A 78 17.58 0.95 10.04
C HIS A 78 16.72 -0.32 10.03
N VAL A 79 17.37 -1.48 10.20
CA VAL A 79 16.74 -2.80 10.02
C VAL A 79 15.59 -3.04 10.98
N GLU A 80 15.75 -2.66 12.24
CA GLU A 80 14.71 -2.78 13.27
C GLU A 80 13.47 -1.97 12.91
N GLY A 81 13.66 -0.81 12.30
CA GLY A 81 12.57 0.03 11.80
C GLY A 81 11.81 -0.63 10.65
N VAL A 82 12.52 -1.35 9.75
CA VAL A 82 11.86 -2.13 8.68
C VAL A 82 10.97 -3.21 9.27
N TYR A 83 11.47 -3.95 10.27
CA TYR A 83 10.69 -4.98 10.96
C TYR A 83 9.47 -4.38 11.67
N ALA A 84 9.68 -3.34 12.47
CA ALA A 84 8.61 -2.69 13.22
C ALA A 84 7.53 -2.12 12.29
N ALA A 85 7.91 -1.41 11.23
CA ALA A 85 6.98 -0.88 10.24
C ALA A 85 6.19 -1.99 9.53
N THR A 86 6.85 -3.12 9.22
CA THR A 86 6.20 -4.30 8.63
C THR A 86 5.11 -4.85 9.53
N GLU A 87 5.42 -5.08 10.81
CA GLU A 87 4.46 -5.65 11.78
C GLU A 87 3.27 -4.70 12.02
N VAL A 88 3.55 -3.42 12.23
CA VAL A 88 2.50 -2.40 12.44
C VAL A 88 1.59 -2.28 11.22
N THR A 89 2.15 -2.24 10.02
CA THR A 89 1.36 -2.12 8.78
C THR A 89 0.52 -3.36 8.53
N ARG A 90 1.11 -4.56 8.65
CA ARG A 90 0.37 -5.82 8.49
C ARG A 90 -0.82 -5.90 9.43
N ARG A 91 -0.61 -5.56 10.69
CA ARG A 91 -1.68 -5.54 11.69
C ARG A 91 -2.75 -4.52 11.35
N CYS A 92 -2.36 -3.28 11.03
CA CYS A 92 -3.28 -2.20 10.69
C CYS A 92 -4.17 -2.55 9.48
N LEU A 93 -3.54 -3.05 8.41
CA LEU A 93 -4.26 -3.47 7.20
C LEU A 93 -5.17 -4.68 7.47
N ALA A 94 -4.69 -5.66 8.24
CA ALA A 94 -5.49 -6.84 8.59
C ALA A 94 -6.73 -6.46 9.41
N GLU A 95 -6.60 -5.55 10.39
CA GLU A 95 -7.75 -5.06 11.16
C GLU A 95 -8.75 -4.31 10.26
N ALA A 96 -8.27 -3.45 9.34
CA ALA A 96 -9.15 -2.75 8.41
C ALA A 96 -9.92 -3.71 7.48
N LEU A 97 -9.24 -4.73 6.96
CA LEU A 97 -9.85 -5.75 6.11
C LEU A 97 -10.82 -6.66 6.89
N ALA A 98 -10.45 -7.08 8.10
CA ALA A 98 -11.30 -7.91 8.95
C ALA A 98 -12.62 -7.21 9.29
N GLU A 99 -12.58 -5.93 9.66
CA GLU A 99 -13.79 -5.15 9.91
C GLU A 99 -14.71 -5.04 8.70
N LYS A 100 -14.14 -4.93 7.49
CA LYS A 100 -14.95 -4.95 6.25
C LYS A 100 -15.58 -6.32 5.98
N VAL A 101 -14.90 -7.40 6.32
CA VAL A 101 -15.47 -8.75 6.22
C VAL A 101 -16.60 -8.94 7.25
N GLU A 102 -16.38 -8.53 8.50
CA GLU A 102 -17.39 -8.60 9.57
C GLU A 102 -18.67 -7.83 9.24
N ARG A 103 -18.53 -6.69 8.55
CA ARG A 103 -19.66 -5.88 8.08
C ARG A 103 -20.31 -6.43 6.79
N GLY A 104 -19.76 -7.50 6.21
CA GLY A 104 -20.25 -8.07 4.95
C GLY A 104 -19.93 -7.25 3.70
N GLU A 105 -19.01 -6.28 3.78
CA GLU A 105 -18.59 -5.44 2.66
C GLU A 105 -17.58 -6.15 1.75
N LEU A 106 -16.82 -7.10 2.29
CA LEU A 106 -15.87 -7.94 1.57
C LEU A 106 -16.05 -9.41 1.94
N ARG A 107 -15.76 -10.31 0.99
CA ARG A 107 -15.59 -11.73 1.30
C ARG A 107 -14.18 -11.96 1.86
N GLU A 108 -14.00 -12.98 2.69
CA GLU A 108 -12.70 -13.30 3.29
C GLU A 108 -11.61 -13.54 2.23
N GLU A 109 -11.94 -14.23 1.16
CA GLU A 109 -11.00 -14.49 0.05
C GLU A 109 -10.54 -13.20 -0.64
N ASP A 110 -11.45 -12.23 -0.83
CA ASP A 110 -11.11 -10.92 -1.40
C ASP A 110 -10.22 -10.11 -0.44
N ALA A 111 -10.51 -10.13 0.86
CA ALA A 111 -9.69 -9.48 1.87
C ALA A 111 -8.25 -10.04 1.89
N ARG A 112 -8.09 -11.37 1.81
CA ARG A 112 -6.77 -12.01 1.73
C ARG A 112 -6.01 -11.61 0.46
N ARG A 113 -6.70 -11.61 -0.69
CA ARG A 113 -6.13 -11.18 -1.97
C ARG A 113 -5.70 -9.71 -1.92
N ILE A 114 -6.52 -8.82 -1.39
CA ILE A 114 -6.20 -7.38 -1.23
C ILE A 114 -4.99 -7.21 -0.31
N GLY A 115 -4.94 -7.90 0.82
CA GLY A 115 -3.79 -7.88 1.73
C GLY A 115 -2.49 -8.24 1.02
N GLN A 116 -2.49 -9.31 0.22
CA GLN A 116 -1.33 -9.73 -0.57
C GLN A 116 -0.96 -8.69 -1.64
N GLN A 117 -1.94 -8.13 -2.33
CA GLN A 117 -1.72 -7.06 -3.32
C GLN A 117 -1.01 -5.86 -2.70
N VAL A 118 -1.56 -5.31 -1.62
CA VAL A 118 -1.01 -4.12 -0.95
C VAL A 118 0.41 -4.37 -0.41
N LEU A 119 0.63 -5.52 0.21
CA LEU A 119 1.91 -5.83 0.86
C LEU A 119 3.01 -6.26 -0.13
N ARG A 120 2.67 -6.63 -1.36
CA ARG A 120 3.66 -7.18 -2.29
C ARG A 120 3.33 -7.00 -3.76
N ASP A 121 2.17 -7.51 -4.23
CA ASP A 121 1.99 -7.80 -5.65
C ASP A 121 1.85 -6.52 -6.48
N ASN A 122 1.24 -5.46 -5.92
CA ASN A 122 1.11 -4.16 -6.57
C ASN A 122 2.47 -3.51 -6.83
N ALA A 123 3.41 -3.60 -5.87
CA ALA A 123 4.77 -3.11 -6.08
C ALA A 123 5.51 -3.90 -7.19
N LEU A 124 5.25 -5.21 -7.31
CA LEU A 124 5.82 -6.03 -8.37
C LEU A 124 5.17 -5.78 -9.74
N GLU A 125 3.94 -5.29 -9.76
CA GLU A 125 3.27 -4.85 -11.00
C GLU A 125 3.90 -3.55 -11.49
N LEU A 126 4.04 -2.56 -10.62
CA LEU A 126 4.61 -1.26 -10.96
C LEU A 126 6.11 -1.33 -11.27
N PHE A 127 6.85 -2.21 -10.59
CA PHE A 127 8.29 -2.41 -10.74
C PHE A 127 8.65 -3.85 -11.14
N PRO A 128 8.33 -4.28 -12.37
CA PRO A 128 8.48 -5.68 -12.80
C PRO A 128 9.93 -6.20 -12.69
N GLN A 129 10.95 -5.33 -12.77
CA GLN A 129 12.35 -5.69 -12.57
C GLN A 129 12.66 -6.24 -11.16
N LEU A 130 11.79 -6.03 -10.18
CA LEU A 130 11.95 -6.61 -8.84
C LEU A 130 11.64 -8.11 -8.83
N LYS A 131 10.83 -8.61 -9.76
CA LYS A 131 10.49 -10.04 -9.85
C LYS A 131 11.76 -10.89 -10.01
N ASP A 132 12.68 -10.49 -10.87
CA ASP A 132 13.93 -11.22 -11.12
C ASP A 132 14.85 -11.26 -9.90
N ARG A 133 14.80 -10.24 -9.06
CA ARG A 133 15.59 -10.16 -7.81
C ARG A 133 15.05 -11.08 -6.73
N LEU A 134 13.73 -11.22 -6.62
CA LEU A 134 13.10 -12.10 -5.63
C LEU A 134 13.39 -13.59 -5.87
N TRP A 135 13.48 -14.01 -7.12
CA TRP A 135 13.82 -15.40 -7.47
C TRP A 135 15.25 -15.76 -7.11
N LYS A 136 16.20 -14.83 -7.27
CA LYS A 136 17.62 -15.07 -6.92
C LYS A 136 17.87 -15.29 -5.43
N HIS A 137 16.93 -14.96 -4.56
CA HIS A 137 17.04 -15.17 -3.11
C HIS A 137 16.39 -16.46 -2.62
N LYS A 138 15.56 -17.12 -3.41
CA LYS A 138 14.97 -18.43 -3.05
C LYS A 138 15.97 -19.59 -3.05
N ASP A 139 17.10 -19.43 -3.76
CA ASP A 139 18.17 -20.45 -3.85
C ASP A 139 19.23 -20.31 -2.74
N LYS A 140 19.01 -19.44 -1.74
CA LYS A 140 19.92 -19.38 -0.59
C LYS A 140 19.60 -20.52 0.38
N PRO A 141 20.64 -21.25 0.86
CA PRO A 141 20.43 -22.33 1.84
C PRO A 141 19.75 -21.76 3.09
N GLU A 142 18.82 -22.54 3.65
CA GLU A 142 18.19 -22.24 4.92
C GLU A 142 19.25 -21.95 5.99
N LEU A 143 19.12 -20.83 6.67
CA LEU A 143 20.00 -20.53 7.82
C LEU A 143 19.78 -21.64 8.86
N PRO A 144 20.85 -22.20 9.44
CA PRO A 144 20.71 -23.20 10.49
C PRO A 144 19.88 -22.66 11.64
N ALA A 145 18.90 -23.44 12.10
CA ALA A 145 18.09 -23.11 13.27
C ALA A 145 19.01 -22.80 14.45
N ARG A 146 18.80 -21.65 15.10
CA ARG A 146 19.50 -21.29 16.33
C ARG A 146 18.85 -21.94 17.52
#